data_c20e394c229caa6c0fde9861fc1cf588
#
_entry.id   c20e394c229caa6c0fde9861fc1cf588
#
_cell.length_a   1.000
_cell.length_b   1.000
_cell.length_c   1.000
_cell.angle_alpha   90.00
_cell.angle_beta   90.00
_cell.angle_gamma   90.00
#
_symmetry.space_group_name_H-M   'P 1'
#
loop_
_entity.id
_entity.type
_entity.pdbx_description
1 polymer ?
#
loop_
_entity_poly.entity_id
_entity_poly.type
_entity_poly.pdbx_seq_one_letter_code
_entity_poly.pdbx_strand_id
1 'polypeptide(L)'
;MHSVTDQKPETARAPLADEDAVGTRAQNEGADDAPTPQLTQSQAKRLLTPMMGMVITMGVLVAILAAIWFMNPEPDVTYTRDEDVPQAASWADDVAEYSPLSPDVPAEWSANYARWETRTEFGVDVWEVGYTTEAVDFVGFAQTDDANAAWVNAEVDQAPQTGTTTIAGLDFRTHQQEDRRYYVLEGQNNERDGTTVVISGDAGDAEFDLAMEAIIDSLGREVSDAADNDNP
;
A
#
# COMPACT_ATOMS: atom_id res chain seq x y z
N MET A 1 -33.14 -36.81 -32.23
CA MET A 1 -33.83 -37.99 -31.66
C MET A 1 -34.02 -37.74 -30.17
N HIS A 2 -35.28 -37.62 -29.88
CA HIS A 2 -36.04 -37.75 -28.63
C HIS A 2 -35.73 -36.75 -27.52
N SER A 3 -36.53 -35.75 -27.31
CA SER A 3 -37.96 -35.68 -26.84
C SER A 3 -38.03 -35.75 -25.31
N VAL A 4 -38.38 -34.63 -24.67
CA VAL A 4 -39.77 -34.25 -24.26
C VAL A 4 -40.09 -34.93 -22.93
N THR A 5 -40.44 -34.19 -21.84
CA THR A 5 -41.79 -33.81 -21.43
C THR A 5 -41.68 -33.27 -20.01
N ASP A 6 -41.94 -32.03 -19.68
CA ASP A 6 -43.23 -31.37 -19.49
C ASP A 6 -44.16 -32.12 -18.52
N GLN A 7 -44.47 -31.49 -17.39
CA GLN A 7 -45.86 -31.42 -16.88
C GLN A 7 -45.96 -30.67 -15.53
N LYS A 8 -46.60 -29.54 -15.60
CA LYS A 8 -47.51 -29.00 -14.62
C LYS A 8 -48.92 -29.58 -14.93
N PRO A 9 -49.83 -29.81 -14.00
CA PRO A 9 -50.89 -28.86 -13.67
C PRO A 9 -51.30 -28.86 -12.18
N GLU A 10 -51.87 -27.83 -11.71
CA GLU A 10 -53.21 -27.21 -11.78
C GLU A 10 -54.15 -27.61 -10.62
N THR A 11 -54.52 -26.62 -9.89
CA THR A 11 -55.86 -26.09 -9.57
C THR A 11 -56.91 -27.02 -8.95
N ALA A 12 -57.48 -26.57 -7.85
CA ALA A 12 -58.94 -26.39 -7.63
C ALA A 12 -59.24 -26.26 -6.12
N ARG A 13 -59.67 -25.15 -5.65
CA ARG A 13 -61.03 -24.52 -5.67
C ARG A 13 -61.85 -24.93 -4.44
N ALA A 14 -62.22 -23.91 -3.72
CA ALA A 14 -63.21 -23.85 -2.64
C ALA A 14 -64.61 -24.34 -3.07
N PRO A 15 -65.54 -24.59 -2.16
CA PRO A 15 -66.57 -23.59 -1.88
C PRO A 15 -66.98 -23.44 -0.38
N LEU A 16 -67.28 -22.33 -0.04
CA LEU A 16 -68.42 -21.54 0.45
C LEU A 16 -69.56 -22.28 1.20
N ALA A 17 -70.04 -21.51 2.19
CA ALA A 17 -71.37 -21.38 2.77
C ALA A 17 -71.62 -22.30 3.97
N ASP A 18 -72.34 -21.94 4.95
CA ASP A 18 -73.09 -20.76 5.34
C ASP A 18 -73.45 -20.92 6.81
N GLU A 19 -73.68 -19.83 7.42
CA GLU A 19 -74.82 -19.34 8.24
C GLU A 19 -75.03 -19.88 9.66
N ASP A 20 -75.15 -18.87 10.42
CA ASP A 20 -76.12 -18.57 11.44
C ASP A 20 -75.92 -18.96 12.91
N ALA A 21 -75.86 -17.95 13.60
CA ALA A 21 -76.77 -17.37 14.59
C ALA A 21 -76.33 -17.43 16.04
N VAL A 22 -76.25 -16.23 16.51
CA VAL A 22 -76.92 -15.73 17.76
C VAL A 22 -76.45 -16.31 19.09
N GLY A 23 -75.97 -15.43 19.89
CA GLY A 23 -76.09 -15.60 21.29
C GLY A 23 -75.06 -14.98 22.20
N THR A 24 -75.20 -13.68 22.41
CA THR A 24 -75.28 -13.07 23.77
C THR A 24 -74.01 -13.14 24.67
N ARG A 25 -73.36 -12.01 24.77
CA ARG A 25 -73.06 -11.31 26.02
C ARG A 25 -72.54 -12.12 27.20
N ALA A 26 -71.32 -11.97 27.52
CA ALA A 26 -70.90 -11.68 28.90
C ALA A 26 -69.41 -11.32 28.91
N GLN A 27 -69.21 -10.06 29.22
CA GLN A 27 -68.27 -9.57 30.23
C GLN A 27 -66.82 -9.89 30.12
N ASN A 28 -66.17 -8.93 29.61
CA ASN A 28 -64.99 -8.28 30.06
C ASN A 28 -64.69 -8.46 31.54
N GLU A 29 -63.79 -9.35 31.91
CA GLU A 29 -63.08 -9.30 33.20
C GLU A 29 -61.82 -10.22 33.07
N GLY A 30 -60.65 -9.62 33.25
CA GLY A 30 -59.45 -10.40 33.51
C GLY A 30 -58.32 -10.35 32.46
N ALA A 31 -58.10 -9.19 31.86
CA ALA A 31 -56.84 -8.93 31.19
C ALA A 31 -55.94 -8.08 32.10
N ASP A 32 -55.57 -8.64 33.25
CA ASP A 32 -54.51 -8.05 34.08
C ASP A 32 -54.12 -9.06 35.15
N ASP A 33 -53.39 -10.08 34.77
CA ASP A 33 -52.45 -10.76 35.68
C ASP A 33 -51.59 -11.78 34.92
N ALA A 34 -50.85 -11.31 33.90
CA ALA A 34 -49.73 -12.06 33.45
C ALA A 34 -48.61 -11.82 34.46
N PRO A 35 -48.16 -12.84 35.21
CA PRO A 35 -47.06 -12.65 36.15
C PRO A 35 -45.81 -12.18 35.37
N THR A 36 -45.45 -10.94 35.60
CA THR A 36 -44.13 -10.46 35.17
C THR A 36 -43.08 -11.38 35.76
N PRO A 37 -42.22 -12.02 34.95
CA PRO A 37 -41.20 -12.91 35.45
C PRO A 37 -40.20 -12.11 36.30
N GLN A 38 -40.39 -12.18 37.62
CA GLN A 38 -39.44 -11.62 38.57
C GLN A 38 -38.34 -12.63 38.77
N LEU A 39 -37.14 -12.30 38.27
CA LEU A 39 -35.92 -13.06 38.53
C LEU A 39 -35.63 -13.06 40.02
N THR A 40 -35.56 -14.22 40.63
CA THR A 40 -35.15 -14.34 42.05
C THR A 40 -33.70 -13.89 42.20
N GLN A 41 -33.34 -13.30 43.35
CA GLN A 41 -31.97 -12.80 43.61
C GLN A 41 -30.87 -13.86 43.37
N SER A 42 -31.19 -15.15 43.53
CA SER A 42 -30.28 -16.26 43.24
C SER A 42 -30.10 -16.51 41.75
N GLN A 43 -31.13 -16.25 40.92
CA GLN A 43 -31.04 -16.33 39.46
C GLN A 43 -30.28 -15.15 38.88
N ALA A 44 -30.50 -13.95 39.41
CA ALA A 44 -29.72 -12.76 39.04
C ALA A 44 -28.21 -12.91 39.37
N LYS A 45 -27.86 -13.50 40.50
CA LYS A 45 -26.46 -13.80 40.85
C LYS A 45 -25.83 -14.79 39.91
N ARG A 46 -26.56 -15.80 39.42
CA ARG A 46 -26.04 -16.81 38.47
C ARG A 46 -25.78 -16.23 37.06
N LEU A 47 -26.54 -15.21 36.66
CA LEU A 47 -26.35 -14.50 35.38
C LEU A 47 -25.22 -13.48 35.45
N LEU A 48 -24.94 -12.90 36.61
CA LEU A 48 -23.88 -11.90 36.80
C LEU A 48 -22.48 -12.53 36.96
N THR A 49 -22.39 -13.81 37.42
CA THR A 49 -21.10 -14.47 37.64
C THR A 49 -20.29 -14.65 36.34
N PRO A 50 -20.83 -15.12 35.20
CA PRO A 50 -20.09 -15.21 33.97
C PRO A 50 -19.76 -13.83 33.37
N MET A 51 -20.65 -12.83 33.54
CA MET A 51 -20.37 -11.45 33.06
C MET A 51 -19.21 -10.80 33.85
N MET A 52 -19.14 -11.03 35.16
CA MET A 52 -18.06 -10.52 35.98
C MET A 52 -16.70 -11.13 35.57
N GLY A 53 -16.66 -12.43 35.24
CA GLY A 53 -15.47 -13.08 34.68
C GLY A 53 -15.03 -12.45 33.35
N MET A 54 -15.97 -12.18 32.45
CA MET A 54 -15.68 -11.53 31.17
C MET A 54 -15.15 -10.09 31.33
N VAL A 55 -15.72 -9.32 32.27
CA VAL A 55 -15.23 -7.96 32.56
C VAL A 55 -13.83 -7.98 33.16
N ILE A 56 -13.53 -8.93 34.04
CA ILE A 56 -12.19 -9.06 34.63
C ILE A 56 -11.18 -9.45 33.55
N THR A 57 -11.47 -10.43 32.72
CA THR A 57 -10.55 -10.84 31.65
C THR A 57 -10.31 -9.73 30.63
N MET A 58 -11.36 -8.99 30.26
CA MET A 58 -11.25 -7.83 29.39
C MET A 58 -10.44 -6.70 30.04
N GLY A 59 -10.64 -6.46 31.34
CA GLY A 59 -9.86 -5.49 32.12
C GLY A 59 -8.38 -5.85 32.19
N VAL A 60 -8.04 -7.12 32.38
CA VAL A 60 -6.66 -7.60 32.36
C VAL A 60 -6.04 -7.45 30.98
N LEU A 61 -6.79 -7.78 29.92
CA LEU A 61 -6.28 -7.63 28.55
C LEU A 61 -6.00 -6.14 28.20
N VAL A 62 -6.92 -5.25 28.56
CA VAL A 62 -6.74 -3.80 28.40
C VAL A 62 -5.56 -3.29 29.21
N ALA A 63 -5.38 -3.76 30.44
CA ALA A 63 -4.24 -3.39 31.27
C ALA A 63 -2.89 -3.86 30.68
N ILE A 64 -2.86 -5.07 30.09
CA ILE A 64 -1.66 -5.58 29.40
C ILE A 64 -1.37 -4.74 28.13
N LEU A 65 -2.41 -4.44 27.31
CA LEU A 65 -2.26 -3.61 26.13
C LEU A 65 -1.82 -2.18 26.50
N ALA A 66 -2.39 -1.61 27.56
CA ALA A 66 -1.99 -0.30 28.04
C ALA A 66 -0.53 -0.32 28.56
N ALA A 67 -0.12 -1.38 29.25
CA ALA A 67 1.26 -1.53 29.69
C ALA A 67 2.23 -1.65 28.50
N ILE A 68 1.87 -2.45 27.48
CA ILE A 68 2.66 -2.58 26.25
C ILE A 68 2.75 -1.22 25.53
N TRP A 69 1.62 -0.50 25.40
CA TRP A 69 1.58 0.82 24.78
C TRP A 69 2.43 1.85 25.54
N PHE A 70 2.38 1.83 26.87
CA PHE A 70 3.17 2.73 27.72
C PHE A 70 4.67 2.35 27.77
N MET A 71 4.98 1.05 27.59
CA MET A 71 6.37 0.54 27.57
C MET A 71 6.98 0.55 26.16
N ASN A 72 6.19 0.80 25.15
CA ASN A 72 6.66 1.01 23.78
C ASN A 72 6.68 2.54 23.52
N PRO A 73 7.72 3.27 23.95
CA PRO A 73 7.89 4.64 23.54
C PRO A 73 7.97 4.61 22.02
N GLU A 74 7.16 5.44 21.36
CA GLU A 74 7.40 5.75 19.94
C GLU A 74 8.88 6.09 19.85
N PRO A 75 9.64 5.38 19.01
CA PRO A 75 11.04 5.76 18.85
C PRO A 75 11.04 7.17 18.25
N ASP A 76 11.37 8.17 19.07
CA ASP A 76 11.70 9.53 18.63
C ASP A 76 12.99 9.55 17.78
N VAL A 77 13.52 8.40 17.46
CA VAL A 77 14.57 8.22 16.47
C VAL A 77 13.88 7.93 15.14
N THR A 78 13.69 8.95 14.32
CA THR A 78 13.72 8.76 12.89
C THR A 78 15.03 8.01 12.64
N TYR A 79 14.96 6.70 12.45
CA TYR A 79 16.11 5.92 12.02
C TYR A 79 16.38 6.32 10.59
N THR A 80 17.07 7.45 10.43
CA THR A 80 17.56 7.90 9.16
C THR A 80 18.72 6.98 8.84
N ARG A 81 18.45 5.94 8.09
CA ARG A 81 19.49 5.13 7.49
C ARG A 81 20.06 6.01 6.39
N ASP A 82 21.25 6.47 6.60
CA ASP A 82 21.98 7.25 5.62
C ASP A 82 22.95 6.28 4.92
N GLU A 83 22.49 5.71 3.81
CA GLU A 83 23.30 4.81 2.99
C GLU A 83 24.29 5.64 2.17
N ASP A 84 25.52 5.19 2.15
CA ASP A 84 26.57 5.76 1.30
C ASP A 84 26.34 5.31 -0.15
N VAL A 85 25.58 6.14 -0.89
CA VAL A 85 25.19 5.82 -2.28
C VAL A 85 26.41 5.69 -3.21
N PRO A 86 27.43 6.57 -3.18
CA PRO A 86 28.65 6.39 -3.94
C PRO A 86 29.36 5.08 -3.67
N GLN A 87 29.49 4.68 -2.40
CA GLN A 87 30.12 3.41 -2.02
C GLN A 87 29.29 2.21 -2.49
N ALA A 88 27.95 2.25 -2.31
CA ALA A 88 27.05 1.19 -2.76
C ALA A 88 27.05 1.07 -4.30
N ALA A 89 27.08 2.19 -5.02
CA ALA A 89 27.21 2.22 -6.47
C ALA A 89 28.51 1.59 -6.96
N SER A 90 29.62 1.87 -6.28
CA SER A 90 30.92 1.25 -6.58
C SER A 90 30.92 -0.27 -6.43
N TRP A 91 30.17 -0.82 -5.46
CA TRP A 91 30.02 -2.27 -5.33
C TRP A 91 29.06 -2.87 -6.37
N ALA A 92 28.03 -2.11 -6.75
CA ALA A 92 27.12 -2.53 -7.80
C ALA A 92 27.81 -2.53 -9.17
N ASP A 93 28.75 -1.62 -9.42
CA ASP A 93 29.55 -1.53 -10.66
C ASP A 93 30.40 -2.81 -10.92
N ASP A 94 30.81 -3.52 -9.85
CA ASP A 94 31.52 -4.80 -9.97
C ASP A 94 30.66 -5.91 -10.61
N VAL A 95 29.34 -5.78 -10.60
CA VAL A 95 28.39 -6.80 -11.08
C VAL A 95 27.47 -6.30 -12.20
N ALA A 96 27.33 -5.00 -12.36
CA ALA A 96 26.52 -4.37 -13.40
C ALA A 96 27.25 -4.37 -14.75
N GLU A 97 26.50 -4.41 -15.85
CA GLU A 97 27.03 -4.19 -17.22
C GLU A 97 26.97 -2.70 -17.62
N TYR A 98 26.55 -1.83 -16.70
CA TYR A 98 26.42 -0.38 -16.85
C TYR A 98 26.86 0.33 -15.57
N SER A 99 27.17 1.63 -15.64
CA SER A 99 27.53 2.41 -14.45
C SER A 99 26.28 2.73 -13.60
N PRO A 100 26.22 2.23 -12.34
CA PRO A 100 25.14 2.56 -11.43
C PRO A 100 25.12 4.05 -11.10
N LEU A 101 23.95 4.68 -11.19
CA LEU A 101 23.79 6.11 -10.92
C LEU A 101 24.08 6.44 -9.46
N SER A 102 24.89 7.48 -9.26
CA SER A 102 25.15 8.06 -7.94
C SER A 102 24.91 9.57 -8.01
N PRO A 103 23.64 10.02 -7.92
CA PRO A 103 23.29 11.42 -8.00
C PRO A 103 23.75 12.21 -6.79
N ASP A 104 24.22 13.45 -7.02
CA ASP A 104 24.61 14.39 -6.00
C ASP A 104 23.35 15.16 -5.54
N VAL A 105 22.70 14.66 -4.47
CA VAL A 105 21.49 15.24 -3.91
C VAL A 105 21.82 16.21 -2.78
N PRO A 106 20.90 17.12 -2.37
CA PRO A 106 21.10 18.01 -1.24
C PRO A 106 21.54 17.28 0.03
N ALA A 107 22.49 17.86 0.78
CA ALA A 107 23.08 17.24 1.98
C ALA A 107 22.07 17.02 3.12
N GLU A 108 20.93 17.70 3.08
CA GLU A 108 19.81 17.56 4.02
C GLU A 108 18.96 16.31 3.75
N TRP A 109 19.13 15.70 2.57
CA TRP A 109 18.43 14.47 2.23
C TRP A 109 19.17 13.27 2.77
N SER A 110 18.45 12.21 3.04
CA SER A 110 19.05 10.95 3.48
C SER A 110 18.70 9.81 2.54
N ALA A 111 19.69 8.98 2.21
CA ALA A 111 19.47 7.79 1.42
C ALA A 111 18.92 6.66 2.31
N ASN A 112 17.69 6.25 2.05
CA ASN A 112 17.02 5.17 2.78
C ASN A 112 17.57 3.81 2.41
N TYR A 113 17.90 3.65 1.14
CA TYR A 113 18.51 2.47 0.57
C TYR A 113 19.25 2.82 -0.73
N ALA A 114 20.32 2.05 -0.97
CA ALA A 114 21.03 1.98 -2.22
C ALA A 114 21.43 0.52 -2.43
N ARG A 115 20.86 -0.16 -3.43
CA ARG A 115 20.97 -1.60 -3.53
C ARG A 115 20.88 -2.12 -4.96
N TRP A 116 21.59 -3.22 -5.20
CA TRP A 116 21.43 -4.05 -6.36
C TRP A 116 20.45 -5.19 -6.08
N GLU A 117 19.42 -5.35 -6.90
CA GLU A 117 18.42 -6.41 -6.75
C GLU A 117 18.18 -7.14 -8.08
N THR A 118 18.08 -8.47 -7.99
CA THR A 118 17.60 -9.28 -9.10
C THR A 118 16.10 -9.48 -8.99
N ARG A 119 15.36 -8.90 -9.91
CA ARG A 119 13.90 -9.05 -10.04
C ARG A 119 13.59 -10.31 -10.84
N THR A 120 13.70 -11.47 -10.20
CA THR A 120 13.57 -12.79 -10.86
C THR A 120 12.26 -13.02 -11.57
N GLU A 121 11.17 -12.40 -11.10
CA GLU A 121 9.84 -12.45 -11.71
C GLU A 121 9.78 -11.76 -13.07
N PHE A 122 10.67 -10.80 -13.32
CA PHE A 122 10.80 -10.09 -14.60
C PHE A 122 12.07 -10.48 -15.37
N GLY A 123 13.00 -11.17 -14.71
CA GLY A 123 14.31 -11.51 -15.26
C GLY A 123 15.20 -10.29 -15.48
N VAL A 124 15.13 -9.31 -14.59
CA VAL A 124 15.83 -8.01 -14.70
C VAL A 124 16.66 -7.79 -13.45
N ASP A 125 17.92 -7.36 -13.64
CA ASP A 125 18.77 -6.88 -12.56
C ASP A 125 18.65 -5.35 -12.48
N VAL A 126 18.49 -4.81 -11.27
CA VAL A 126 18.10 -3.42 -11.06
C VAL A 126 18.97 -2.79 -9.98
N TRP A 127 19.50 -1.61 -10.28
CA TRP A 127 20.06 -0.70 -9.29
C TRP A 127 18.97 0.24 -8.78
N GLU A 128 18.74 0.28 -7.46
CA GLU A 128 17.70 1.06 -6.83
C GLU A 128 18.24 1.95 -5.73
N VAL A 129 17.85 3.22 -5.75
CA VAL A 129 18.15 4.18 -4.69
C VAL A 129 16.88 4.94 -4.30
N GLY A 130 16.70 5.12 -3.01
CA GLY A 130 15.58 5.90 -2.48
C GLY A 130 16.05 6.90 -1.43
N TYR A 131 15.54 8.11 -1.53
CA TYR A 131 15.85 9.24 -0.65
C TYR A 131 14.61 9.68 0.12
N THR A 132 14.85 10.15 1.34
CA THR A 132 13.91 11.00 2.08
C THR A 132 14.40 12.44 1.99
N THR A 133 13.54 13.34 1.57
CA THR A 133 13.82 14.78 1.42
C THR A 133 13.80 15.50 2.77
N GLU A 134 14.15 16.80 2.79
CA GLU A 134 14.03 17.63 3.99
C GLU A 134 12.58 17.74 4.50
N ALA A 135 11.60 17.76 3.58
CA ALA A 135 10.16 17.75 3.92
C ALA A 135 9.64 16.38 4.40
N VAL A 136 10.50 15.36 4.46
CA VAL A 136 10.16 13.97 4.82
C VAL A 136 9.30 13.29 3.74
N ASP A 137 9.38 13.77 2.51
CA ASP A 137 8.77 13.15 1.33
C ASP A 137 9.75 12.16 0.69
N PHE A 138 9.25 11.31 -0.22
CA PHE A 138 10.06 10.30 -0.88
C PHE A 138 10.36 10.65 -2.34
N VAL A 139 11.61 10.45 -2.75
CA VAL A 139 12.04 10.37 -4.16
C VAL A 139 13.01 9.22 -4.33
N GLY A 140 12.87 8.44 -5.39
CA GLY A 140 13.81 7.37 -5.71
C GLY A 140 13.86 7.09 -7.20
N PHE A 141 14.82 6.24 -7.57
CA PHE A 141 14.92 5.74 -8.94
C PHE A 141 15.30 4.26 -8.97
N ALA A 142 14.96 3.63 -10.08
CA ALA A 142 15.37 2.29 -10.45
C ALA A 142 16.01 2.34 -11.85
N GLN A 143 17.21 1.78 -12.01
CA GLN A 143 18.00 1.77 -13.25
C GLN A 143 18.29 0.34 -13.68
N THR A 144 18.20 0.05 -14.97
CA THR A 144 18.55 -1.23 -15.57
C THR A 144 18.86 -1.08 -17.06
N ASP A 145 19.71 -1.92 -17.61
CA ASP A 145 19.99 -2.03 -19.05
C ASP A 145 19.10 -3.06 -19.76
N ASP A 146 18.44 -3.96 -19.03
CA ASP A 146 17.59 -5.03 -19.58
C ASP A 146 16.11 -4.86 -19.24
N ALA A 147 15.61 -3.61 -19.33
CA ALA A 147 14.23 -3.28 -19.04
C ALA A 147 13.25 -3.97 -20.01
N ASN A 148 12.18 -4.53 -19.46
CA ASN A 148 11.06 -5.00 -20.24
C ASN A 148 9.72 -4.36 -19.80
N ALA A 149 8.71 -4.47 -20.65
CA ALA A 149 7.43 -3.81 -20.42
C ALA A 149 6.73 -4.25 -19.11
N ALA A 150 6.94 -5.50 -18.67
CA ALA A 150 6.34 -6.02 -17.44
C ALA A 150 7.01 -5.39 -16.21
N TRP A 151 8.34 -5.27 -16.22
CA TRP A 151 9.09 -4.60 -15.17
C TRP A 151 8.74 -3.11 -15.10
N VAL A 152 8.79 -2.38 -16.23
CA VAL A 152 8.42 -0.96 -16.25
C VAL A 152 7.01 -0.73 -15.70
N ASN A 153 6.04 -1.58 -16.10
CA ASN A 153 4.67 -1.48 -15.60
C ASN A 153 4.57 -1.74 -14.09
N ALA A 154 5.41 -2.61 -13.53
CA ALA A 154 5.48 -2.85 -12.11
C ALA A 154 6.14 -1.67 -11.37
N GLU A 155 7.24 -1.11 -11.90
CA GLU A 155 7.94 0.03 -11.29
C GLU A 155 7.09 1.31 -11.25
N VAL A 156 6.22 1.51 -12.23
CA VAL A 156 5.24 2.63 -12.19
C VAL A 156 3.97 2.28 -11.41
N ASP A 157 3.95 1.17 -10.66
CA ASP A 157 2.78 0.71 -9.88
C ASP A 157 1.49 0.62 -10.72
N GLN A 158 1.63 0.23 -12.00
CA GLN A 158 0.55 0.16 -12.98
C GLN A 158 -0.17 1.50 -13.19
N ALA A 159 0.45 2.62 -12.80
CA ALA A 159 -0.11 3.96 -12.96
C ALA A 159 -0.38 4.27 -14.45
N PRO A 160 -1.50 4.90 -14.78
CA PRO A 160 -1.80 5.26 -16.16
C PRO A 160 -0.78 6.29 -16.67
N GLN A 161 -0.38 6.15 -17.93
CA GLN A 161 0.43 7.16 -18.59
C GLN A 161 -0.37 8.45 -18.74
N THR A 162 0.18 9.57 -18.29
CA THR A 162 -0.44 10.90 -18.34
C THR A 162 0.10 11.76 -19.48
N GLY A 163 1.29 11.42 -20.00
CA GLY A 163 1.89 12.18 -21.10
C GLY A 163 3.34 11.81 -21.37
N THR A 164 4.02 12.76 -22.01
CA THR A 164 5.47 12.78 -22.21
C THR A 164 6.01 14.18 -21.94
N THR A 165 7.25 14.26 -21.46
CA THR A 165 7.94 15.53 -21.24
C THR A 165 9.39 15.41 -21.61
N THR A 166 10.00 16.51 -22.05
CA THR A 166 11.43 16.56 -22.38
C THR A 166 12.16 17.37 -21.32
N ILE A 167 13.11 16.77 -20.63
CA ILE A 167 13.92 17.41 -19.59
C ILE A 167 15.39 17.22 -19.95
N ALA A 168 16.17 18.29 -20.00
CA ALA A 168 17.59 18.28 -20.37
C ALA A 168 17.90 17.54 -21.70
N GLY A 169 16.95 17.57 -22.65
CA GLY A 169 17.07 16.93 -23.95
C GLY A 169 16.72 15.43 -23.98
N LEU A 170 16.27 14.86 -22.84
CA LEU A 170 15.82 13.48 -22.72
C LEU A 170 14.31 13.41 -22.66
N ASP A 171 13.70 12.45 -23.35
CA ASP A 171 12.25 12.28 -23.43
C ASP A 171 11.78 11.24 -22.41
N PHE A 172 10.98 11.72 -21.47
CA PHE A 172 10.37 10.90 -20.39
C PHE A 172 8.91 10.64 -20.68
N ARG A 173 8.46 9.41 -20.46
CA ARG A 173 7.02 9.11 -20.28
C ARG A 173 6.63 9.43 -18.85
N THR A 174 5.51 10.10 -18.67
CA THR A 174 5.00 10.47 -17.35
C THR A 174 3.79 9.62 -16.99
N HIS A 175 3.79 9.14 -15.74
CA HIS A 175 2.68 8.42 -15.15
C HIS A 175 2.35 9.06 -13.80
N GLN A 176 1.11 8.94 -13.36
CA GLN A 176 0.67 9.46 -12.07
C GLN A 176 -0.44 8.59 -11.50
N GLN A 177 -0.34 8.31 -10.22
CA GLN A 177 -1.38 7.64 -9.45
C GLN A 177 -1.44 8.25 -8.06
N GLU A 178 -2.61 8.78 -7.68
CA GLU A 178 -2.79 9.54 -6.44
C GLU A 178 -1.78 10.70 -6.36
N ASP A 179 -1.00 10.77 -5.28
CA ASP A 179 0.02 11.81 -5.08
C ASP A 179 1.40 11.42 -5.63
N ARG A 180 1.55 10.17 -6.14
CA ARG A 180 2.82 9.67 -6.64
C ARG A 180 2.99 9.89 -8.13
N ARG A 181 4.16 10.40 -8.52
CA ARG A 181 4.57 10.66 -9.90
C ARG A 181 5.65 9.71 -10.32
N TYR A 182 5.64 9.36 -11.62
CA TYR A 182 6.65 8.51 -12.21
C TYR A 182 7.10 9.10 -13.54
N TYR A 183 8.41 9.07 -13.76
CA TYR A 183 9.05 9.48 -14.99
C TYR A 183 9.89 8.32 -15.51
N VAL A 184 9.61 7.87 -16.71
CA VAL A 184 10.28 6.72 -17.33
C VAL A 184 11.12 7.23 -18.50
N LEU A 185 12.44 7.15 -18.38
CA LEU A 185 13.39 7.30 -19.45
C LEU A 185 13.70 5.90 -20.00
N GLU A 186 13.27 5.61 -21.22
CA GLU A 186 13.58 4.33 -21.86
C GLU A 186 15.01 4.30 -22.39
N GLY A 187 15.71 3.17 -22.25
CA GLY A 187 17.09 3.02 -22.71
C GLY A 187 17.31 3.41 -24.16
N GLN A 188 16.36 3.10 -25.04
CA GLN A 188 16.40 3.50 -26.45
C GLN A 188 16.38 5.03 -26.67
N ASN A 189 15.87 5.79 -25.70
CA ASN A 189 15.81 7.26 -25.70
C ASN A 189 16.88 7.89 -24.81
N ASN A 190 17.67 7.07 -24.11
CA ASN A 190 18.73 7.49 -23.23
C ASN A 190 20.06 7.42 -23.98
N GLU A 191 20.41 8.49 -24.70
CA GLU A 191 21.64 8.58 -25.48
C GLU A 191 22.91 8.69 -24.61
N ARG A 192 22.77 8.86 -23.27
CA ARG A 192 23.91 9.06 -22.38
C ARG A 192 24.56 7.75 -21.96
N ASP A 193 23.78 6.75 -21.57
CA ASP A 193 24.28 5.43 -21.12
C ASP A 193 23.46 4.24 -21.61
N GLY A 194 22.34 4.47 -22.29
CA GLY A 194 21.51 3.39 -22.85
C GLY A 194 20.64 2.66 -21.82
N THR A 195 20.67 3.05 -20.54
CA THR A 195 19.88 2.39 -19.50
C THR A 195 18.46 2.95 -19.43
N THR A 196 17.53 2.14 -18.99
CA THR A 196 16.17 2.58 -18.61
C THR A 196 16.19 3.04 -17.16
N VAL A 197 15.67 4.24 -16.92
CA VAL A 197 15.56 4.80 -15.57
C VAL A 197 14.10 5.13 -15.28
N VAL A 198 13.57 4.60 -14.16
CA VAL A 198 12.26 4.95 -13.63
C VAL A 198 12.46 5.78 -12.37
N ILE A 199 12.05 7.03 -12.41
CA ILE A 199 12.12 7.95 -11.27
C ILE A 199 10.73 8.08 -10.69
N SER A 200 10.59 7.92 -9.37
CA SER A 200 9.29 7.95 -8.69
C SER A 200 9.36 8.70 -7.37
N GLY A 201 8.25 9.33 -6.98
CA GLY A 201 8.17 10.01 -5.70
C GLY A 201 6.85 10.73 -5.47
N ASP A 202 6.65 11.12 -4.22
CA ASP A 202 5.55 11.95 -3.73
C ASP A 202 6.03 13.33 -3.24
N ALA A 203 7.33 13.60 -3.37
CA ALA A 203 7.93 14.88 -3.01
C ALA A 203 7.28 16.06 -3.73
N GLY A 204 7.34 17.25 -3.10
CA GLY A 204 6.88 18.49 -3.69
C GLY A 204 7.61 18.83 -5.00
N ASP A 205 7.05 19.72 -5.83
CA ASP A 205 7.59 20.04 -7.15
C ASP A 205 9.06 20.48 -7.10
N ALA A 206 9.42 21.33 -6.15
CA ALA A 206 10.79 21.87 -6.04
C ALA A 206 11.82 20.78 -5.68
N GLU A 207 11.49 19.89 -4.75
CA GLU A 207 12.36 18.78 -4.35
C GLU A 207 12.45 17.72 -5.45
N PHE A 208 11.32 17.44 -6.10
CA PHE A 208 11.29 16.51 -7.22
C PHE A 208 12.15 17.01 -8.40
N ASP A 209 12.11 18.31 -8.70
CA ASP A 209 12.93 18.92 -9.74
C ASP A 209 14.43 18.82 -9.40
N LEU A 210 14.81 19.02 -8.12
CA LEU A 210 16.20 18.82 -7.67
C LEU A 210 16.65 17.37 -7.84
N ALA A 211 15.80 16.40 -7.50
CA ALA A 211 16.08 14.99 -7.70
C ALA A 211 16.29 14.67 -9.19
N MET A 212 15.39 15.16 -10.05
CA MET A 212 15.47 14.96 -11.50
C MET A 212 16.76 15.53 -12.06
N GLU A 213 17.16 16.75 -11.66
CA GLU A 213 18.40 17.38 -12.08
C GLU A 213 19.61 16.53 -11.67
N ALA A 214 19.70 16.12 -10.39
CA ALA A 214 20.78 15.31 -9.86
C ALA A 214 20.90 13.94 -10.57
N ILE A 215 19.75 13.26 -10.78
CA ILE A 215 19.72 11.97 -11.48
C ILE A 215 20.14 12.11 -12.94
N ILE A 216 19.59 13.10 -13.65
CA ILE A 216 19.93 13.36 -15.06
C ILE A 216 21.43 13.75 -15.21
N ASP A 217 21.96 14.51 -14.27
CA ASP A 217 23.37 14.90 -14.29
C ASP A 217 24.30 13.73 -13.97
N SER A 218 23.84 12.70 -13.27
CA SER A 218 24.61 11.48 -13.01
C SER A 218 24.60 10.49 -14.17
N LEU A 219 23.69 10.63 -15.15
CA LEU A 219 23.65 9.76 -16.33
C LEU A 219 24.92 9.87 -17.16
N GLY A 220 25.55 8.71 -17.43
CA GLY A 220 26.78 8.61 -18.22
C GLY A 220 28.05 9.06 -17.50
N ARG A 221 27.99 9.30 -16.18
CA ARG A 221 29.20 9.42 -15.36
C ARG A 221 29.67 8.02 -14.90
N GLU A 222 30.96 7.80 -14.96
CA GLU A 222 31.54 6.60 -14.35
C GLU A 222 31.64 6.77 -12.84
N VAL A 223 31.38 5.70 -12.09
CA VAL A 223 31.40 5.70 -10.61
C VAL A 223 32.76 6.14 -10.06
N SER A 224 33.85 5.87 -10.76
CA SER A 224 35.22 6.30 -10.38
C SER A 224 35.40 7.81 -10.30
N ASP A 225 34.64 8.58 -11.11
CA ASP A 225 34.74 10.04 -11.12
C ASP A 225 34.04 10.69 -9.93
N ALA A 226 33.04 9.99 -9.32
CA ALA A 226 32.34 10.47 -8.14
C ALA A 226 33.18 10.33 -6.86
N ALA A 227 33.99 9.28 -6.75
CA ALA A 227 34.83 9.04 -5.59
C ALA A 227 36.08 9.96 -5.52
N ASP A 228 36.52 10.55 -6.65
CA ASP A 228 37.70 11.41 -6.68
C ASP A 228 37.39 12.90 -6.35
N ASN A 229 36.10 13.28 -6.35
CA ASN A 229 35.67 14.64 -6.01
C ASN A 229 35.54 14.90 -4.50
N ASP A 230 35.54 13.87 -3.65
CA ASP A 230 35.36 14.00 -2.20
C ASP A 230 36.67 13.97 -1.39
N ASN A 231 37.82 14.18 -2.05
CA ASN A 231 39.11 14.28 -1.38
C ASN A 231 39.61 15.73 -1.40
N PRO A 232 39.46 16.50 -0.28
CA PRO A 232 39.93 17.87 -0.15
C PRO A 232 41.44 18.02 -0.10
#